data_3b1e784ce7eca93a3750057d691cfe23
#
_entry.id   3b1e784ce7eca93a3750057d691cfe23
#
_cell.length_a   1.000
_cell.length_b   1.000
_cell.length_c   1.000
_cell.angle_alpha   90.00
_cell.angle_beta   90.00
_cell.angle_gamma   90.00
#
_symmetry.space_group_name_H-M   'P 1'
#
loop_
_entity.id
_entity.type
_entity.pdbx_description
1 polymer ?
#
loop_
_entity_poly.entity_id
_entity_poly.type
_entity_poly.pdbx_seq_one_letter_code
_entity_poly.pdbx_strand_id
1 'polypeptide(L)'
;MKAEKRQKRQLAPPFTLRVQAGSHSLVRHREQGWFRLKPDLLVQQSGENRLVLDTKWKLLDNERSNSEDKYGLSQADFYQLHAYGQTYLKGQGDMALIYPKTDAFRQALPVFKFQPPGLRLWVLPFYLEHQQLILPDCGSLDCSWSRSVPFQFSPKPAPVL
;
A
#
# COMPACT_ATOMS: atom_id res chain seq x y z
N MET A 1 29.39 -17.70 -8.02
CA MET A 1 28.30 -16.69 -7.97
C MET A 1 27.11 -17.33 -7.28
N LYS A 2 26.87 -16.97 -6.02
CA LYS A 2 25.69 -17.45 -5.28
C LYS A 2 24.53 -16.53 -5.63
N ALA A 3 23.50 -17.07 -6.28
CA ALA A 3 22.23 -16.37 -6.49
C ALA A 3 21.61 -16.09 -5.11
N GLU A 4 21.47 -14.83 -4.74
CA GLU A 4 20.68 -14.41 -3.59
C GLU A 4 19.25 -14.91 -3.78
N LYS A 5 18.86 -15.87 -2.98
CA LYS A 5 17.46 -16.27 -2.83
C LYS A 5 16.70 -15.07 -2.26
N ARG A 6 16.03 -14.31 -3.14
CA ARG A 6 15.00 -13.36 -2.73
C ARG A 6 14.02 -14.12 -1.84
N GLN A 7 14.05 -13.82 -0.57
CA GLN A 7 13.12 -14.38 0.41
C GLN A 7 11.71 -13.95 0.01
N LYS A 8 10.94 -14.87 -0.57
CA LYS A 8 9.52 -14.69 -0.80
C LYS A 8 8.86 -14.47 0.56
N ARG A 9 8.45 -13.25 0.85
CA ARG A 9 7.57 -12.96 1.98
C ARG A 9 6.25 -13.67 1.70
N GLN A 10 6.03 -14.79 2.37
CA GLN A 10 4.84 -15.59 2.21
C GLN A 10 3.74 -14.99 3.08
N LEU A 11 2.68 -14.51 2.45
CA LEU A 11 1.41 -14.27 3.13
C LEU A 11 0.78 -15.61 3.50
N ALA A 12 0.00 -15.63 4.60
CA ALA A 12 -0.77 -16.82 4.95
C ALA A 12 -1.74 -17.16 3.79
N PRO A 13 -1.88 -18.45 3.39
CA PRO A 13 -2.87 -18.85 2.40
C PRO A 13 -4.29 -18.43 2.84
N PRO A 14 -5.16 -17.96 1.94
CA PRO A 14 -5.07 -17.99 0.47
C PRO A 14 -4.50 -16.72 -0.17
N PHE A 15 -3.70 -15.92 0.53
CA PHE A 15 -3.16 -14.67 0.01
C PHE A 15 -1.83 -14.86 -0.71
N THR A 16 -1.63 -14.13 -1.81
CA THR A 16 -0.38 -14.05 -2.55
C THR A 16 0.06 -12.60 -2.73
N LEU A 17 1.36 -12.37 -2.76
CA LEU A 17 1.95 -11.06 -2.98
C LEU A 17 2.67 -11.04 -4.33
N ARG A 18 2.27 -10.12 -5.20
CA ARG A 18 2.96 -9.84 -6.46
C ARG A 18 3.75 -8.54 -6.34
N VAL A 19 5.03 -8.62 -6.64
CA VAL A 19 5.94 -7.46 -6.64
C VAL A 19 5.99 -6.89 -8.05
N GLN A 20 5.88 -5.56 -8.17
CA GLN A 20 5.97 -4.82 -9.43
C GLN A 20 5.07 -5.40 -10.53
N ALA A 21 3.80 -5.57 -10.23
CA ALA A 21 2.80 -6.10 -11.16
C ALA A 21 2.50 -5.08 -12.28
N GLY A 22 3.26 -5.12 -13.37
CA GLY A 22 3.18 -4.15 -14.48
C GLY A 22 2.46 -4.68 -15.71
N SER A 23 1.29 -5.31 -15.55
CA SER A 23 0.55 -5.93 -16.65
C SER A 23 -0.41 -4.99 -17.41
N HIS A 24 -0.68 -3.82 -16.87
CA HIS A 24 -1.66 -2.88 -17.42
C HIS A 24 -1.04 -1.55 -17.83
N SER A 25 -1.66 -0.89 -18.78
CA SER A 25 -1.34 0.48 -19.22
C SER A 25 -2.52 1.40 -18.92
N LEU A 26 -2.23 2.68 -18.67
CA LEU A 26 -3.26 3.66 -18.37
C LEU A 26 -4.19 3.89 -19.59
N VAL A 27 -3.61 3.91 -20.78
CA VAL A 27 -4.35 4.11 -22.04
C VAL A 27 -3.82 3.19 -23.14
N ARG A 28 -4.64 2.99 -24.17
CA ARG A 28 -4.22 2.37 -25.43
C ARG A 28 -4.29 3.40 -26.56
N HIS A 29 -3.23 3.42 -27.35
CA HIS A 29 -3.15 4.25 -28.55
C HIS A 29 -2.61 3.42 -29.70
N ARG A 30 -3.36 3.34 -30.81
CA ARG A 30 -3.02 2.52 -31.99
C ARG A 30 -2.55 1.11 -31.61
N GLU A 31 -3.36 0.39 -30.84
CA GLU A 31 -3.10 -0.97 -30.32
C GLU A 31 -1.92 -1.12 -29.34
N GLN A 32 -1.22 -0.04 -29.04
CA GLN A 32 -0.13 -0.03 -28.05
C GLN A 32 -0.59 0.50 -26.70
N GLY A 33 -0.15 -0.14 -25.62
CA GLY A 33 -0.36 0.35 -24.27
C GLY A 33 0.66 1.43 -23.90
N TRP A 34 0.16 2.59 -23.44
CA TRP A 34 0.98 3.71 -22.99
C TRP A 34 0.79 3.97 -21.52
N PHE A 35 1.82 4.51 -20.87
CA PHE A 35 1.86 4.81 -19.43
C PHE A 35 1.56 3.56 -18.59
N ARG A 36 2.57 2.69 -18.51
CA ARG A 36 2.47 1.44 -17.77
C ARG A 36 2.18 1.70 -16.29
N LEU A 37 1.14 1.07 -15.79
CA LEU A 37 0.75 1.09 -14.38
C LEU A 37 1.45 -0.04 -13.64
N LYS A 38 2.37 0.30 -12.75
CA LYS A 38 3.24 -0.66 -12.07
C LYS A 38 3.29 -0.39 -10.57
N PRO A 39 2.27 -0.84 -9.81
CA PRO A 39 2.31 -0.75 -8.36
C PRO A 39 3.46 -1.57 -7.79
N ASP A 40 4.05 -1.10 -6.69
CA ASP A 40 5.15 -1.80 -6.03
C ASP A 40 4.72 -3.19 -5.56
N LEU A 41 3.55 -3.28 -4.95
CA LEU A 41 3.01 -4.50 -4.38
C LEU A 41 1.51 -4.65 -4.69
N LEU A 42 1.11 -5.85 -5.04
CA LEU A 42 -0.29 -6.22 -5.26
C LEU A 42 -0.61 -7.47 -4.45
N VAL A 43 -1.56 -7.35 -3.53
CA VAL A 43 -2.05 -8.49 -2.75
C VAL A 43 -3.25 -9.10 -3.44
N GLN A 44 -3.20 -10.39 -3.64
CA GLN A 44 -4.28 -11.19 -4.24
C GLN A 44 -4.79 -12.22 -3.25
N GLN A 45 -6.07 -12.50 -3.32
CA GLN A 45 -6.73 -13.58 -2.61
C GLN A 45 -7.47 -14.45 -3.63
N SER A 46 -7.12 -15.73 -3.70
CA SER A 46 -7.75 -16.67 -4.64
C SER A 46 -7.74 -16.16 -6.11
N GLY A 47 -6.64 -15.51 -6.52
CA GLY A 47 -6.47 -14.94 -7.86
C GLY A 47 -7.09 -13.56 -8.08
N GLU A 48 -7.88 -13.05 -7.14
CA GLU A 48 -8.45 -11.70 -7.21
C GLU A 48 -7.59 -10.66 -6.52
N ASN A 49 -7.47 -9.49 -7.13
CA ASN A 49 -6.75 -8.35 -6.55
C ASN A 49 -7.56 -7.78 -5.37
N ARG A 50 -6.93 -7.67 -4.21
CA ARG A 50 -7.57 -7.18 -2.98
C ARG A 50 -7.00 -5.87 -2.47
N LEU A 51 -5.70 -5.63 -2.70
CA LEU A 51 -5.02 -4.49 -2.15
C LEU A 51 -3.85 -4.07 -3.03
N VAL A 52 -3.73 -2.79 -3.28
CA VAL A 52 -2.58 -2.17 -3.94
C VAL A 52 -1.76 -1.41 -2.90
N LEU A 53 -0.47 -1.65 -2.88
CA LEU A 53 0.49 -0.97 -2.01
C LEU A 53 1.56 -0.28 -2.85
N ASP A 54 1.92 0.94 -2.47
CA ASP A 54 3.02 1.66 -3.07
C ASP A 54 3.89 2.30 -1.97
N THR A 55 5.19 2.25 -2.15
CA THR A 55 6.15 2.71 -1.14
C THR A 55 6.79 4.02 -1.57
N LYS A 56 6.96 4.94 -0.63
CA LYS A 56 7.55 6.26 -0.87
C LYS A 56 8.66 6.57 0.13
N TRP A 57 9.79 7.00 -0.36
CA TRP A 57 10.93 7.43 0.45
C TRP A 57 10.87 8.94 0.72
N LYS A 58 9.86 9.36 1.45
CA LYS A 58 9.63 10.76 1.81
C LYS A 58 9.20 10.83 3.26
N LEU A 59 9.56 11.90 3.95
CA LEU A 59 9.14 12.11 5.33
C LEU A 59 7.79 12.80 5.37
N LEU A 60 6.88 12.26 6.17
CA LEU A 60 5.59 12.87 6.46
C LEU A 60 5.57 13.47 7.85
N ASP A 61 4.70 14.45 8.05
CA ASP A 61 4.47 15.11 9.32
C ASP A 61 2.97 15.10 9.67
N ASN A 62 2.63 14.35 10.72
CA ASN A 62 1.26 14.16 11.16
C ASN A 62 0.63 15.45 11.76
N GLU A 63 1.45 16.37 12.23
CA GLU A 63 0.97 17.65 12.79
C GLU A 63 0.55 18.64 11.68
N ARG A 64 1.03 18.44 10.45
CA ARG A 64 0.71 19.28 9.29
C ARG A 64 -0.57 18.83 8.59
N SER A 65 -1.65 18.69 9.34
CA SER A 65 -2.92 18.09 8.88
C SER A 65 -3.86 19.03 8.11
N ASN A 66 -3.45 20.28 7.87
CA ASN A 66 -4.27 21.28 7.17
C ASN A 66 -4.34 21.02 5.65
N SER A 67 -5.25 21.72 4.97
CA SER A 67 -5.49 21.57 3.54
C SER A 67 -4.34 22.08 2.64
N GLU A 68 -3.45 22.92 3.18
CA GLU A 68 -2.29 23.43 2.44
C GLU A 68 -1.12 22.43 2.52
N ASP A 69 -0.76 22.02 3.73
CA ASP A 69 0.36 21.13 3.98
C ASP A 69 0.10 19.66 3.65
N LYS A 70 -1.15 19.19 3.84
CA LYS A 70 -1.60 17.82 3.53
C LYS A 70 -0.66 16.73 4.05
N TYR A 71 -0.16 16.88 5.28
CA TYR A 71 0.86 16.01 5.89
C TYR A 71 2.19 15.93 5.10
N GLY A 72 2.38 16.72 4.07
CA GLY A 72 3.47 16.59 3.11
C GLY A 72 3.18 15.58 1.98
N LEU A 73 1.95 15.11 1.84
CA LEU A 73 1.52 14.21 0.77
C LEU A 73 1.51 14.92 -0.60
N SER A 74 1.78 14.16 -1.65
CA SER A 74 1.80 14.64 -3.03
C SER A 74 0.49 14.33 -3.75
N GLN A 75 -0.06 15.32 -4.44
CA GLN A 75 -1.22 15.11 -5.31
C GLN A 75 -0.95 14.09 -6.41
N ALA A 76 0.28 14.09 -6.95
CA ALA A 76 0.68 13.11 -7.96
C ALA A 76 0.61 11.67 -7.44
N ASP A 77 0.96 11.42 -6.18
CA ASP A 77 0.84 10.11 -5.57
C ASP A 77 -0.64 9.66 -5.47
N PHE A 78 -1.55 10.59 -5.14
CA PHE A 78 -2.98 10.30 -5.11
C PHE A 78 -3.54 9.97 -6.50
N TYR A 79 -3.14 10.71 -7.53
CA TYR A 79 -3.52 10.39 -8.91
C TYR A 79 -3.00 9.03 -9.36
N GLN A 80 -1.75 8.70 -9.00
CA GLN A 80 -1.16 7.41 -9.30
C GLN A 80 -1.95 6.28 -8.64
N LEU A 81 -2.22 6.40 -7.33
CA LEU A 81 -3.00 5.39 -6.60
C LEU A 81 -4.42 5.28 -7.11
N HIS A 82 -5.06 6.40 -7.49
CA HIS A 82 -6.38 6.37 -8.11
C HIS A 82 -6.36 5.56 -9.41
N ALA A 83 -5.38 5.80 -10.29
CA ALA A 83 -5.23 5.03 -11.53
C ALA A 83 -5.01 3.54 -11.26
N TYR A 84 -4.20 3.20 -10.25
CA TYR A 84 -4.02 1.80 -9.82
C TYR A 84 -5.32 1.18 -9.31
N GLY A 85 -6.06 1.90 -8.48
CA GLY A 85 -7.32 1.43 -7.92
C GLY A 85 -8.38 1.18 -8.99
N GLN A 86 -8.50 2.08 -9.97
CA GLN A 86 -9.41 1.91 -11.10
C GLN A 86 -9.04 0.66 -11.93
N THR A 87 -7.76 0.46 -12.19
CA THR A 87 -7.30 -0.60 -13.09
C THR A 87 -7.22 -1.97 -12.40
N TYR A 88 -6.61 -2.04 -11.22
CA TYR A 88 -6.36 -3.31 -10.53
C TYR A 88 -7.46 -3.74 -9.59
N LEU A 89 -8.22 -2.80 -9.02
CA LEU A 89 -9.32 -3.06 -8.08
C LEU A 89 -10.71 -2.77 -8.67
N LYS A 90 -10.78 -2.41 -9.94
CA LYS A 90 -12.05 -2.10 -10.64
C LYS A 90 -12.85 -0.99 -9.95
N GLY A 91 -12.17 0.00 -9.38
CA GLY A 91 -12.77 1.15 -8.71
C GLY A 91 -13.32 0.87 -7.31
N GLN A 92 -13.07 -0.29 -6.72
CA GLN A 92 -13.61 -0.70 -5.42
C GLN A 92 -12.53 -1.37 -4.58
N GLY A 93 -12.28 -0.86 -3.37
CA GLY A 93 -11.38 -1.51 -2.44
C GLY A 93 -10.37 -0.58 -1.77
N ASP A 94 -9.36 -1.20 -1.19
CA ASP A 94 -8.35 -0.54 -0.39
C ASP A 94 -7.00 -0.45 -1.10
N MET A 95 -6.34 0.69 -0.91
CA MET A 95 -4.98 0.95 -1.35
C MET A 95 -4.18 1.51 -0.19
N ALA A 96 -2.87 1.37 -0.21
CA ALA A 96 -2.02 1.98 0.80
C ALA A 96 -0.78 2.63 0.21
N LEU A 97 -0.45 3.81 0.73
CA LEU A 97 0.85 4.45 0.63
C LEU A 97 1.65 4.16 1.90
N ILE A 98 2.85 3.66 1.74
CA ILE A 98 3.73 3.28 2.83
C ILE A 98 4.93 4.23 2.85
N TYR A 99 5.11 4.90 3.99
CA TYR A 99 6.20 5.83 4.25
C TYR A 99 7.05 5.39 5.43
N PRO A 100 8.31 5.80 5.52
CA PRO A 100 9.11 5.52 6.71
C PRO A 100 8.47 6.11 7.97
N LYS A 101 8.43 5.33 9.05
CA LYS A 101 8.04 5.82 10.37
C LYS A 101 9.11 6.79 10.87
N THR A 102 8.66 7.94 11.38
CA THR A 102 9.50 8.95 12.03
C THR A 102 8.85 9.39 13.34
N ASP A 103 9.51 10.26 14.10
CA ASP A 103 8.90 10.85 15.30
C ASP A 103 7.70 11.73 14.98
N ALA A 104 7.68 12.34 13.79
CA ALA A 104 6.57 13.13 13.29
C ALA A 104 5.46 12.30 12.60
N PHE A 105 5.72 11.02 12.33
CA PHE A 105 4.76 10.10 11.67
C PHE A 105 4.85 8.70 12.28
N ARG A 106 4.13 8.48 13.38
CA ARG A 106 4.18 7.24 14.17
C ARG A 106 3.00 6.31 13.96
N GLN A 107 1.88 6.85 13.49
CA GLN A 107 0.61 6.13 13.35
C GLN A 107 0.03 6.34 11.96
N ALA A 108 -0.82 5.41 11.53
CA ALA A 108 -1.60 5.56 10.31
C ALA A 108 -2.41 6.86 10.35
N LEU A 109 -2.44 7.56 9.21
CA LEU A 109 -3.34 8.71 9.06
C LEU A 109 -4.80 8.24 8.99
N PRO A 110 -5.78 9.14 9.29
CA PRO A 110 -7.17 8.87 8.98
C PRO A 110 -7.34 8.50 7.50
N VAL A 111 -8.24 7.56 7.21
CA VAL A 111 -8.45 7.05 5.86
C VAL A 111 -8.91 8.16 4.89
N PHE A 112 -8.35 8.15 3.70
CA PHE A 112 -8.78 9.01 2.59
C PHE A 112 -9.79 8.26 1.72
N LYS A 113 -10.97 8.85 1.52
CA LYS A 113 -12.04 8.29 0.68
C LYS A 113 -12.07 9.04 -0.65
N PHE A 114 -11.88 8.33 -1.76
CA PHE A 114 -11.96 8.93 -3.08
C PHE A 114 -13.40 9.29 -3.45
N GLN A 115 -13.54 10.25 -4.35
CA GLN A 115 -14.80 10.67 -4.93
C GLN A 115 -14.80 10.35 -6.44
N PRO A 116 -15.82 9.68 -7.00
CA PRO A 116 -16.98 9.08 -6.31
C PRO A 116 -16.58 7.92 -5.37
N PRO A 117 -17.46 7.49 -4.45
CA PRO A 117 -17.17 6.43 -3.48
C PRO A 117 -16.76 5.09 -4.12
N GLY A 118 -15.92 4.35 -3.46
CA GLY A 118 -15.49 3.02 -3.89
C GLY A 118 -14.05 2.69 -3.50
N LEU A 119 -13.12 3.62 -3.72
CA LEU A 119 -11.72 3.46 -3.36
C LEU A 119 -11.39 4.18 -2.06
N ARG A 120 -10.58 3.55 -1.23
CA ARG A 120 -10.01 4.11 0.00
C ARG A 120 -8.51 4.02 -0.02
N LEU A 121 -7.86 5.04 0.50
CA LEU A 121 -6.41 5.10 0.60
C LEU A 121 -5.99 5.23 2.06
N TRP A 122 -5.18 4.31 2.49
CA TRP A 122 -4.52 4.30 3.79
C TRP A 122 -3.09 4.83 3.65
N VAL A 123 -2.63 5.64 4.58
CA VAL A 123 -1.26 6.12 4.65
C VAL A 123 -0.64 5.58 5.93
N LEU A 124 0.34 4.67 5.76
CA LEU A 124 0.83 3.81 6.82
C LEU A 124 2.32 4.02 7.07
N PRO A 125 2.75 4.13 8.34
CA PRO A 125 4.17 4.15 8.67
C PRO A 125 4.77 2.74 8.62
N PHE A 126 5.99 2.65 8.10
CA PHE A 126 6.80 1.44 8.16
C PHE A 126 8.00 1.66 9.08
N TYR A 127 8.09 0.85 10.11
CA TYR A 127 9.17 0.90 11.08
C TYR A 127 10.36 0.07 10.57
N LEU A 128 11.37 0.75 10.02
CA LEU A 128 12.49 0.11 9.34
C LEU A 128 13.31 -0.79 10.26
N GLU A 129 13.60 -0.34 11.48
CA GLU A 129 14.41 -1.08 12.45
C GLU A 129 13.78 -2.42 12.85
N HIS A 130 12.46 -2.44 13.00
CA HIS A 130 11.70 -3.64 13.36
C HIS A 130 11.09 -4.35 12.16
N GLN A 131 11.29 -3.83 10.93
CA GLN A 131 10.69 -4.36 9.70
C GLN A 131 9.17 -4.57 9.83
N GLN A 132 8.49 -3.61 10.46
CA GLN A 132 7.08 -3.70 10.83
C GLN A 132 6.26 -2.60 10.16
N LEU A 133 5.15 -3.00 9.51
CA LEU A 133 4.12 -2.07 9.06
C LEU A 133 3.21 -1.73 10.24
N ILE A 134 3.00 -0.44 10.49
CA ILE A 134 2.08 0.03 11.53
C ILE A 134 0.69 0.13 10.92
N LEU A 135 -0.20 -0.74 11.34
CA LEU A 135 -1.57 -0.80 10.85
C LEU A 135 -2.47 0.24 11.55
N PRO A 136 -3.59 0.62 10.91
CA PRO A 136 -4.57 1.48 11.55
C PRO A 136 -5.10 0.87 12.84
N ASP A 137 -5.40 1.69 13.83
CA ASP A 137 -6.10 1.26 15.03
C ASP A 137 -7.55 0.91 14.69
N CYS A 138 -7.92 -0.36 14.90
CA CYS A 138 -9.21 -0.91 14.52
C CYS A 138 -10.33 -0.70 15.55
N GLY A 139 -10.16 0.24 16.44
CA GLY A 139 -11.22 0.65 17.38
C GLY A 139 -12.38 1.43 16.76
N SER A 140 -12.28 1.86 15.52
CA SER A 140 -13.34 2.60 14.81
C SER A 140 -14.05 1.73 13.77
N LEU A 141 -15.32 2.04 13.53
CA LEU A 141 -16.23 1.31 12.63
C LEU A 141 -15.79 1.24 11.15
N ASP A 142 -14.76 1.99 10.76
CA ASP A 142 -14.25 2.05 9.38
C ASP A 142 -13.11 1.04 9.08
N CYS A 143 -12.80 0.14 9.99
CA CYS A 143 -11.67 -0.79 9.84
C CYS A 143 -12.01 -2.03 9.01
N SER A 144 -12.28 -1.85 7.74
CA SER A 144 -12.40 -2.96 6.79
C SER A 144 -11.03 -3.60 6.45
N TRP A 145 -9.94 -2.89 6.77
CA TRP A 145 -8.58 -3.37 6.54
C TRP A 145 -8.29 -4.73 7.20
N SER A 146 -8.70 -4.91 8.46
CA SER A 146 -8.45 -6.14 9.21
C SER A 146 -9.26 -7.35 8.69
N ARG A 147 -10.36 -7.11 7.97
CA ARG A 147 -11.18 -8.17 7.36
C ARG A 147 -10.70 -8.58 5.97
N SER A 148 -9.98 -7.69 5.30
CA SER A 148 -9.58 -7.89 3.90
C SER A 148 -8.20 -8.52 3.75
N VAL A 149 -7.31 -8.37 4.74
CA VAL A 149 -5.93 -8.90 4.68
C VAL A 149 -5.43 -9.22 6.08
N PRO A 150 -5.27 -10.48 6.47
CA PRO A 150 -4.60 -10.84 7.70
C PRO A 150 -3.09 -10.63 7.54
N PHE A 151 -2.61 -9.40 7.72
CA PHE A 151 -1.19 -9.13 7.90
C PHE A 151 -0.76 -9.53 9.31
N GLN A 152 -0.47 -10.80 9.50
CA GLN A 152 0.35 -11.22 10.62
C GLN A 152 1.83 -11.17 10.17
N PHE A 153 2.46 -10.03 10.32
CA PHE A 153 3.92 -9.99 10.36
C PHE A 153 4.36 -10.50 11.73
N SER A 154 4.52 -11.81 11.86
CA SER A 154 5.29 -12.34 12.97
C SER A 154 6.75 -11.97 12.76
N PRO A 155 7.36 -11.19 13.65
CA PRO A 155 8.80 -10.99 13.58
C PRO A 155 9.46 -12.35 13.72
N LYS A 156 10.35 -12.70 12.78
CA LYS A 156 11.22 -13.86 12.94
C LYS A 156 11.98 -13.67 14.24
N PRO A 157 12.00 -14.65 15.17
CA PRO A 157 12.77 -14.51 16.38
C PRO A 157 14.23 -14.21 16.04
N ALA A 158 14.80 -13.24 16.74
CA ALA A 158 16.20 -12.91 16.59
C ALA A 158 17.04 -14.16 16.81
N PRO A 159 18.12 -14.37 16.05
CA PRO A 159 19.01 -15.49 16.32
C PRO A 159 19.53 -15.35 17.74
N VAL A 160 19.31 -16.38 18.54
CA VAL A 160 19.92 -16.48 19.88
C VAL A 160 21.42 -16.63 19.66
N LEU A 161 22.18 -15.65 20.17
CA LEU A 161 23.63 -15.72 20.23
C LEU A 161 24.06 -16.77 21.27
#